data_488e0ec86ab075bf29cc03852c7d1836
#
_entry.id   488e0ec86ab075bf29cc03852c7d1836
#
_cell.length_a   1.000
_cell.length_b   1.000
_cell.length_c   1.000
_cell.angle_alpha   90.00
_cell.angle_beta   90.00
_cell.angle_gamma   90.00
#
_symmetry.space_group_name_H-M   'P 1'
#
loop_
_entity.id
_entity.type
_entity.pdbx_description
1 polymer ?
#
loop_
_entity_poly.entity_id
_entity_poly.type
_entity_poly.pdbx_seq_one_letter_code
_entity_poly.pdbx_strand_id
1 'polypeptide(L)'
;MGYRSFDSYAQEYDAWFIENSNVLESEVKLVASCLDDAGDVLSIGCGSGLFEKILADDYGIIIRKGIEPSAAMAEIAARRGMEVMIATGEEADYGIEEFDTVLFNGCPCYMQDLGLALRKAYASLRKGGKVVVIDVPKESPYGLIYNLALSLGTWDHPLLEGCVPLMPYPIELVRQASWRTTADKA
;
A
#
# COMPACT_ATOMS: atom_id res chain seq x y z
N MET A 1 4.90 13.86 7.05
CA MET A 1 6.29 14.12 6.62
C MET A 1 6.90 12.96 5.82
N GLY A 2 6.46 11.72 6.00
CA GLY A 2 7.10 10.52 5.46
C GLY A 2 7.13 10.33 3.92
N TYR A 3 6.13 10.79 3.17
CA TYR A 3 6.06 10.51 1.72
C TYR A 3 6.88 11.48 0.84
N ARG A 4 7.26 12.65 1.34
CA ARG A 4 8.02 13.65 0.54
C ARG A 4 9.43 13.19 0.16
N SER A 5 9.99 12.25 0.90
CA SER A 5 11.29 11.66 0.56
C SER A 5 11.21 10.76 -0.66
N PHE A 6 10.07 10.13 -0.92
CA PHE A 6 9.86 9.34 -2.14
C PHE A 6 9.91 10.19 -3.43
N ASP A 7 9.63 11.49 -3.36
CA ASP A 7 9.81 12.38 -4.51
C ASP A 7 11.27 12.48 -4.97
N SER A 8 12.21 12.36 -4.02
CA SER A 8 13.65 12.47 -4.31
C SER A 8 14.30 11.15 -4.71
N TYR A 9 13.68 10.00 -4.39
CA TYR A 9 14.27 8.66 -4.55
C TYR A 9 13.39 7.69 -5.34
N ALA A 10 12.47 8.21 -6.16
CA ALA A 10 11.50 7.38 -6.85
C ALA A 10 12.14 6.35 -7.82
N GLN A 11 13.24 6.72 -8.47
CA GLN A 11 13.95 5.82 -9.39
C GLN A 11 14.84 4.83 -8.63
N GLU A 12 15.51 5.29 -7.60
CA GLU A 12 16.37 4.46 -6.74
C GLU A 12 15.55 3.41 -5.99
N TYR A 13 14.31 3.73 -5.62
CA TYR A 13 13.39 2.79 -4.99
C TYR A 13 13.11 1.58 -5.90
N ASP A 14 12.76 1.82 -7.15
CA ASP A 14 12.55 0.74 -8.11
C ASP A 14 13.83 -0.05 -8.39
N ALA A 15 14.98 0.66 -8.53
CA ALA A 15 16.27 0.03 -8.77
C ALA A 15 16.64 -0.94 -7.63
N TRP A 16 16.36 -0.54 -6.37
CA TRP A 16 16.61 -1.41 -5.22
C TRP A 16 15.81 -2.71 -5.31
N PHE A 17 14.53 -2.66 -5.64
CA PHE A 17 13.70 -3.86 -5.80
C PHE A 17 14.20 -4.74 -6.95
N ILE A 18 14.59 -4.13 -8.06
CA ILE A 18 15.09 -4.87 -9.23
C ILE A 18 16.44 -5.56 -8.90
N GLU A 19 17.32 -4.89 -8.18
CA GLU A 19 18.59 -5.45 -7.71
C GLU A 19 18.38 -6.56 -6.66
N ASN A 20 17.31 -6.46 -5.85
CA ASN A 20 16.93 -7.46 -4.85
C ASN A 20 15.74 -8.31 -5.34
N SER A 21 15.87 -8.88 -6.54
CA SER A 21 14.78 -9.57 -7.25
C SER A 21 14.11 -10.68 -6.44
N ASN A 22 14.85 -11.38 -5.59
CA ASN A 22 14.30 -12.41 -4.69
C ASN A 22 13.31 -11.84 -3.65
N VAL A 23 13.54 -10.61 -3.19
CA VAL A 23 12.60 -9.90 -2.29
C VAL A 23 11.37 -9.51 -3.09
N LEU A 24 11.58 -8.82 -4.22
CA LEU A 24 10.52 -8.40 -5.13
C LEU A 24 9.60 -9.55 -5.53
N GLU A 25 10.17 -10.67 -5.99
CA GLU A 25 9.40 -11.86 -6.37
C GLU A 25 8.60 -12.44 -5.20
N SER A 26 9.17 -12.47 -4.01
CA SER A 26 8.48 -12.99 -2.82
C SER A 26 7.29 -12.13 -2.44
N GLU A 27 7.46 -10.80 -2.48
CA GLU A 27 6.39 -9.86 -2.16
C GLU A 27 5.32 -9.86 -3.25
N VAL A 28 5.69 -9.85 -4.54
CA VAL A 28 4.73 -9.95 -5.64
C VAL A 28 3.90 -11.23 -5.56
N LYS A 29 4.52 -12.39 -5.27
CA LYS A 29 3.82 -13.67 -5.08
C LYS A 29 2.83 -13.60 -3.92
N LEU A 30 3.20 -12.96 -2.82
CA LEU A 30 2.30 -12.74 -1.69
C LEU A 30 1.10 -11.89 -2.10
N VAL A 31 1.34 -10.75 -2.76
CA VAL A 31 0.27 -9.87 -3.24
C VAL A 31 -0.65 -10.62 -4.20
N ALA A 32 -0.09 -11.32 -5.19
CA ALA A 32 -0.86 -12.10 -6.16
C ALA A 32 -1.76 -13.15 -5.48
N SER A 33 -1.25 -13.84 -4.45
CA SER A 33 -2.04 -14.84 -3.70
C SER A 33 -3.22 -14.26 -2.93
N CYS A 34 -3.18 -12.96 -2.60
CA CYS A 34 -4.28 -12.26 -1.92
C CYS A 34 -5.30 -11.67 -2.90
N LEU A 35 -4.95 -11.60 -4.18
CA LEU A 35 -5.76 -10.98 -5.23
C LEU A 35 -6.49 -11.97 -6.14
N ASP A 36 -6.57 -13.25 -5.77
CA ASP A 36 -7.45 -14.20 -6.45
C ASP A 36 -8.88 -13.66 -6.47
N ASP A 37 -9.49 -13.65 -7.66
CA ASP A 37 -10.84 -13.11 -7.92
C ASP A 37 -11.02 -11.66 -7.42
N ALA A 38 -9.96 -10.83 -7.57
CA ALA A 38 -9.95 -9.48 -7.03
C ALA A 38 -10.90 -8.50 -7.73
N GLY A 39 -11.36 -8.80 -8.95
CA GLY A 39 -12.23 -7.90 -9.73
C GLY A 39 -11.58 -6.55 -10.05
N ASP A 40 -12.36 -5.47 -9.94
CA ASP A 40 -11.83 -4.11 -10.07
C ASP A 40 -11.08 -3.69 -8.81
N VAL A 41 -9.78 -3.42 -8.93
CA VAL A 41 -8.89 -3.11 -7.80
C VAL A 41 -8.52 -1.63 -7.78
N LEU A 42 -8.60 -1.01 -6.59
CA LEU A 42 -7.97 0.28 -6.27
C LEU A 42 -6.71 0.02 -5.43
N SER A 43 -5.54 0.47 -5.89
CA SER A 43 -4.28 0.40 -5.13
C SER A 43 -4.01 1.70 -4.38
N ILE A 44 -3.88 1.61 -3.05
CA ILE A 44 -3.60 2.74 -2.17
C ILE A 44 -2.10 2.75 -1.84
N GLY A 45 -1.45 3.90 -2.07
CA GLY A 45 0.00 4.01 -1.97
C GLY A 45 0.68 3.16 -3.05
N CYS A 46 0.19 3.26 -4.30
CA CYS A 46 0.69 2.41 -5.40
C CYS A 46 2.15 2.67 -5.78
N GLY A 47 2.77 3.71 -5.20
CA GLY A 47 4.15 4.07 -5.48
C GLY A 47 4.39 4.30 -6.97
N SER A 48 5.46 3.73 -7.48
CA SER A 48 5.82 3.77 -8.90
C SER A 48 4.97 2.87 -9.80
N GLY A 49 4.07 2.06 -9.24
CA GLY A 49 3.31 1.04 -9.97
C GLY A 49 4.15 -0.16 -10.41
N LEU A 50 5.31 -0.40 -9.79
CA LEU A 50 6.19 -1.53 -10.13
C LEU A 50 5.50 -2.87 -9.86
N PHE A 51 4.88 -3.00 -8.70
CA PHE A 51 4.15 -4.21 -8.30
C PHE A 51 2.96 -4.46 -9.22
N GLU A 52 2.16 -3.42 -9.49
CA GLU A 52 1.00 -3.50 -10.38
C GLU A 52 1.40 -3.90 -11.81
N LYS A 53 2.54 -3.40 -12.29
CA LYS A 53 3.08 -3.79 -13.59
C LYS A 53 3.45 -5.27 -13.65
N ILE A 54 4.16 -5.79 -12.64
CA ILE A 54 4.54 -7.20 -12.57
C ILE A 54 3.31 -8.10 -12.37
N LEU A 55 2.35 -7.68 -11.54
CA LEU A 55 1.09 -8.40 -11.37
C LEU A 55 0.33 -8.52 -12.69
N ALA A 56 0.33 -7.47 -13.52
CA ALA A 56 -0.29 -7.52 -14.84
C ALA A 56 0.46 -8.43 -15.81
N ASP A 57 1.80 -8.35 -15.85
CA ASP A 57 2.62 -9.07 -16.81
C ASP A 57 2.70 -10.58 -16.50
N ASP A 58 2.89 -10.94 -15.22
CA ASP A 58 3.22 -12.32 -14.83
C ASP A 58 2.00 -13.09 -14.29
N TYR A 59 0.99 -12.38 -13.76
CA TYR A 59 -0.19 -13.00 -13.12
C TYR A 59 -1.51 -12.67 -13.80
N GLY A 60 -1.52 -11.75 -14.78
CA GLY A 60 -2.74 -11.30 -15.45
C GLY A 60 -3.67 -10.46 -14.56
N ILE A 61 -3.19 -10.00 -13.41
CA ILE A 61 -3.94 -9.16 -12.46
C ILE A 61 -3.76 -7.71 -12.85
N ILE A 62 -4.79 -7.10 -13.45
CA ILE A 62 -4.69 -5.75 -14.00
C ILE A 62 -5.27 -4.74 -13.02
N ILE A 63 -4.42 -3.91 -12.44
CA ILE A 63 -4.78 -2.81 -11.54
C ILE A 63 -4.58 -1.49 -12.29
N ARG A 64 -5.67 -0.79 -12.59
CA ARG A 64 -5.64 0.44 -13.40
C ARG A 64 -5.63 1.71 -12.57
N LYS A 65 -6.26 1.70 -11.40
CA LYS A 65 -6.45 2.89 -10.56
C LYS A 65 -5.58 2.83 -9.32
N GLY A 66 -4.91 3.93 -9.02
CA GLY A 66 -4.07 4.08 -7.84
C GLY A 66 -4.20 5.44 -7.18
N ILE A 67 -3.82 5.49 -5.90
CA ILE A 67 -3.66 6.71 -5.10
C ILE A 67 -2.23 6.72 -4.61
N GLU A 68 -1.49 7.81 -4.85
CA GLU A 68 -0.10 7.96 -4.45
C GLU A 68 0.21 9.42 -4.09
N PRO A 69 0.71 9.71 -2.88
CA PRO A 69 1.00 11.08 -2.49
C PRO A 69 2.27 11.68 -3.11
N SER A 70 3.24 10.85 -3.52
CA SER A 70 4.45 11.33 -4.20
C SER A 70 4.17 11.60 -5.67
N ALA A 71 4.32 12.85 -6.11
CA ALA A 71 4.12 13.21 -7.51
C ALA A 71 5.12 12.50 -8.44
N ALA A 72 6.37 12.33 -8.01
CA ALA A 72 7.41 11.63 -8.79
C ALA A 72 7.08 10.15 -8.97
N MET A 73 6.62 9.47 -7.93
CA MET A 73 6.16 8.08 -8.00
C MET A 73 4.92 7.96 -8.89
N ALA A 74 3.92 8.80 -8.68
CA ALA A 74 2.68 8.80 -9.46
C ALA A 74 2.95 9.00 -10.97
N GLU A 75 3.92 9.85 -11.33
CA GLU A 75 4.33 10.03 -12.72
C GLU A 75 4.93 8.75 -13.32
N ILE A 76 5.72 8.00 -12.55
CA ILE A 76 6.27 6.70 -13.00
C ILE A 76 5.14 5.70 -13.19
N ALA A 77 4.22 5.60 -12.23
CA ALA A 77 3.06 4.71 -12.32
C ALA A 77 2.16 5.04 -13.52
N ALA A 78 1.95 6.33 -13.79
CA ALA A 78 1.21 6.77 -14.99
C ALA A 78 1.89 6.34 -16.29
N ARG A 79 3.22 6.41 -16.38
CA ARG A 79 3.97 5.89 -17.53
C ARG A 79 3.87 4.38 -17.68
N ARG A 80 3.56 3.65 -16.60
CA ARG A 80 3.26 2.20 -16.58
C ARG A 80 1.81 1.88 -16.93
N GLY A 81 0.99 2.90 -17.21
CA GLY A 81 -0.38 2.72 -17.67
C GLY A 81 -1.44 2.80 -16.56
N MET A 82 -1.07 3.25 -15.36
CA MET A 82 -2.01 3.47 -14.27
C MET A 82 -2.64 4.87 -14.34
N GLU A 83 -3.88 4.97 -13.92
CA GLU A 83 -4.58 6.22 -13.61
C GLU A 83 -4.37 6.52 -12.12
N VAL A 84 -3.54 7.51 -11.80
CA VAL A 84 -3.13 7.78 -10.43
C VAL A 84 -3.66 9.13 -9.95
N MET A 85 -4.36 9.11 -8.80
CA MET A 85 -4.73 10.32 -8.07
C MET A 85 -3.58 10.69 -7.12
N ILE A 86 -3.06 11.91 -7.25
CA ILE A 86 -2.00 12.43 -6.37
C ILE A 86 -2.64 12.94 -5.08
N ALA A 87 -2.67 12.12 -4.05
CA ALA A 87 -3.21 12.44 -2.74
C ALA A 87 -2.73 11.42 -1.70
N THR A 88 -2.82 11.75 -0.41
CA THR A 88 -2.67 10.75 0.66
C THR A 88 -3.91 9.84 0.71
N GLY A 89 -3.76 8.65 1.29
CA GLY A 89 -4.89 7.74 1.49
C GLY A 89 -6.00 8.35 2.36
N GLU A 90 -5.66 9.25 3.27
CA GLU A 90 -6.61 9.95 4.12
C GLU A 90 -7.38 11.05 3.40
N GLU A 91 -6.75 11.72 2.44
CA GLU A 91 -7.34 12.87 1.72
C GLU A 91 -8.11 12.47 0.48
N ALA A 92 -7.65 11.45 -0.24
CA ALA A 92 -8.22 11.02 -1.52
C ALA A 92 -9.70 10.66 -1.41
N ASP A 93 -10.42 10.90 -2.50
CA ASP A 93 -11.78 10.36 -2.70
C ASP A 93 -11.68 8.99 -3.37
N TYR A 94 -12.20 7.96 -2.73
CA TYR A 94 -12.18 6.59 -3.26
C TYR A 94 -13.46 6.25 -4.05
N GLY A 95 -14.43 7.16 -4.11
CA GLY A 95 -15.77 6.86 -4.61
C GLY A 95 -16.62 6.02 -3.64
N ILE A 96 -17.78 5.58 -4.12
CA ILE A 96 -18.72 4.75 -3.33
C ILE A 96 -19.10 3.55 -4.17
N GLU A 97 -18.91 2.34 -3.64
CA GLU A 97 -19.29 1.08 -4.30
C GLU A 97 -18.71 0.91 -5.73
N GLU A 98 -17.47 1.38 -5.95
CA GLU A 98 -16.80 1.35 -7.25
C GLU A 98 -15.88 0.15 -7.45
N PHE A 99 -15.38 -0.45 -6.36
CA PHE A 99 -14.33 -1.47 -6.42
C PHE A 99 -14.77 -2.80 -5.82
N ASP A 100 -14.20 -3.88 -6.32
CA ASP A 100 -14.34 -5.22 -5.74
C ASP A 100 -13.25 -5.46 -4.69
N THR A 101 -12.09 -4.84 -4.87
CA THR A 101 -10.96 -4.93 -3.93
C THR A 101 -10.29 -3.57 -3.76
N VAL A 102 -9.92 -3.25 -2.51
CA VAL A 102 -8.99 -2.16 -2.20
C VAL A 102 -7.72 -2.74 -1.60
N LEU A 103 -6.58 -2.47 -2.24
CA LEU A 103 -5.27 -2.98 -1.87
C LEU A 103 -4.47 -1.89 -1.15
N PHE A 104 -3.91 -2.22 0.00
CA PHE A 104 -2.86 -1.48 0.71
C PHE A 104 -1.62 -2.37 0.74
N ASN A 105 -0.59 -2.02 -0.02
CA ASN A 105 0.65 -2.79 -0.08
C ASN A 105 1.85 -1.94 0.34
N GLY A 106 2.45 -2.24 1.49
CA GLY A 106 3.63 -1.56 2.03
C GLY A 106 3.43 -0.08 2.41
N CYS A 107 2.20 0.42 2.42
CA CYS A 107 1.90 1.83 2.66
C CYS A 107 1.25 2.14 4.02
N PRO A 108 0.54 1.22 4.71
CA PRO A 108 -0.17 1.52 5.95
C PRO A 108 0.70 2.13 7.04
N CYS A 109 1.96 1.69 7.15
CA CYS A 109 2.90 2.20 8.15
C CYS A 109 3.31 3.68 7.96
N TYR A 110 3.00 4.28 6.80
CA TYR A 110 3.25 5.70 6.51
C TYR A 110 2.02 6.59 6.71
N MET A 111 0.85 6.02 6.98
CA MET A 111 -0.41 6.74 7.17
C MET A 111 -0.52 7.30 8.59
N GLN A 112 -1.03 8.53 8.71
CA GLN A 112 -1.27 9.17 10.01
C GLN A 112 -2.57 8.65 10.66
N ASP A 113 -3.60 8.42 9.84
CA ASP A 113 -4.88 7.84 10.27
C ASP A 113 -5.27 6.69 9.33
N LEU A 114 -4.64 5.54 9.53
CA LEU A 114 -5.00 4.30 8.81
C LEU A 114 -6.48 3.94 8.99
N GLY A 115 -7.06 4.24 10.16
CA GLY A 115 -8.47 4.00 10.41
C GLY A 115 -9.40 4.80 9.49
N LEU A 116 -9.04 6.06 9.19
CA LEU A 116 -9.77 6.87 8.21
C LEU A 116 -9.66 6.28 6.80
N ALA A 117 -8.45 5.93 6.37
CA ALA A 117 -8.22 5.32 5.05
C ALA A 117 -8.99 4.00 4.88
N LEU A 118 -9.01 3.14 5.90
CA LEU A 118 -9.76 1.89 5.90
C LEU A 118 -11.30 2.13 5.84
N ARG A 119 -11.83 3.15 6.51
CA ARG A 119 -13.26 3.51 6.39
C ARG A 119 -13.62 3.97 4.98
N LYS A 120 -12.76 4.76 4.33
CA LYS A 120 -12.94 5.17 2.93
C LYS A 120 -12.87 3.98 2.00
N ALA A 121 -11.88 3.11 2.18
CA ALA A 121 -11.75 1.87 1.40
C ALA A 121 -13.02 1.03 1.49
N TYR A 122 -13.56 0.89 2.70
CA TYR A 122 -14.80 0.17 2.89
C TYR A 122 -15.99 0.81 2.16
N ALA A 123 -16.14 2.13 2.24
CA ALA A 123 -17.24 2.83 1.57
C ALA A 123 -17.17 2.69 0.03
N SER A 124 -15.95 2.57 -0.51
CA SER A 124 -15.73 2.40 -1.95
C SER A 124 -15.92 0.97 -2.45
N LEU A 125 -16.06 -0.03 -1.56
CA LEU A 125 -16.27 -1.41 -1.96
C LEU A 125 -17.72 -1.68 -2.38
N ARG A 126 -17.87 -2.41 -3.47
CA ARG A 126 -19.13 -3.05 -3.83
C ARG A 126 -19.55 -4.08 -2.78
N LYS A 127 -20.82 -4.49 -2.79
CA LYS A 127 -21.31 -5.55 -1.90
C LYS A 127 -20.53 -6.85 -2.15
N GLY A 128 -19.92 -7.38 -1.08
CA GLY A 128 -19.09 -8.58 -1.13
C GLY A 128 -17.62 -8.31 -1.46
N GLY A 129 -17.25 -7.05 -1.68
CA GLY A 129 -15.85 -6.65 -1.91
C GLY A 129 -14.97 -6.83 -0.67
N LYS A 130 -13.66 -6.79 -0.88
CA LYS A 130 -12.65 -7.04 0.16
C LYS A 130 -11.61 -5.94 0.25
N VAL A 131 -11.06 -5.72 1.46
CA VAL A 131 -9.82 -4.95 1.67
C VAL A 131 -8.67 -5.93 1.86
N VAL A 132 -7.60 -5.73 1.13
CA VAL A 132 -6.33 -6.46 1.29
C VAL A 132 -5.30 -5.52 1.87
N VAL A 133 -4.68 -5.90 2.99
CA VAL A 133 -3.64 -5.12 3.65
C VAL A 133 -2.39 -5.99 3.80
N ILE A 134 -1.32 -5.58 3.16
CA ILE A 134 0.00 -6.24 3.21
C ILE A 134 0.99 -5.22 3.73
N ASP A 135 1.54 -5.46 4.92
CA ASP A 135 2.50 -4.58 5.58
C ASP A 135 3.12 -5.30 6.79
N VAL A 136 3.96 -4.60 7.53
CA VAL A 136 4.65 -5.09 8.73
C VAL A 136 3.87 -4.68 9.99
N PRO A 137 3.02 -5.55 10.54
CA PRO A 137 2.29 -5.22 11.77
C PRO A 137 3.23 -5.20 12.97
N LYS A 138 2.85 -4.40 13.98
CA LYS A 138 3.64 -4.18 15.20
C LYS A 138 4.01 -5.47 15.94
N GLU A 139 3.13 -6.45 15.93
CA GLU A 139 3.28 -7.73 16.61
C GLU A 139 4.15 -8.73 15.83
N SER A 140 4.53 -8.41 14.59
CA SER A 140 5.40 -9.27 13.79
C SER A 140 6.86 -9.19 14.26
N PRO A 141 7.70 -10.21 13.99
CA PRO A 141 9.14 -10.13 14.26
C PRO A 141 9.82 -8.92 13.60
N TYR A 142 9.41 -8.57 12.38
CA TYR A 142 9.91 -7.37 11.69
C TYR A 142 9.42 -6.09 12.37
N GLY A 143 8.18 -6.05 12.86
CA GLY A 143 7.66 -4.91 13.63
C GLY A 143 8.45 -4.65 14.90
N LEU A 144 8.89 -5.71 15.59
CA LEU A 144 9.78 -5.60 16.75
C LEU A 144 11.16 -5.04 16.37
N ILE A 145 11.74 -5.50 15.25
CA ILE A 145 13.02 -4.99 14.73
C ILE A 145 12.88 -3.51 14.36
N TYR A 146 11.79 -3.11 13.70
CA TYR A 146 11.53 -1.72 13.33
C TYR A 146 11.41 -0.83 14.58
N ASN A 147 10.66 -1.25 15.59
CA ASN A 147 10.54 -0.52 16.85
C ASN A 147 11.89 -0.38 17.55
N LEU A 148 12.71 -1.43 17.55
CA LEU A 148 14.06 -1.40 18.14
C LEU A 148 14.95 -0.42 17.38
N ALA A 149 15.00 -0.51 16.04
CA ALA A 149 15.80 0.40 15.20
C ALA A 149 15.40 1.86 15.40
N LEU A 150 14.13 2.16 15.45
CA LEU A 150 13.60 3.50 15.73
C LEU A 150 14.03 3.99 17.12
N SER A 151 13.95 3.12 18.14
CA SER A 151 14.31 3.48 19.52
C SER A 151 15.80 3.73 19.71
N LEU A 152 16.64 3.08 18.92
CA LEU A 152 18.09 3.23 18.93
C LEU A 152 18.60 4.32 17.98
N GLY A 153 17.73 4.92 17.16
CA GLY A 153 18.13 5.89 16.14
C GLY A 153 19.04 5.30 15.06
N THR A 154 18.93 3.99 14.82
CA THR A 154 19.76 3.26 13.83
C THR A 154 19.07 3.08 12.48
N TRP A 155 18.03 3.83 12.22
CA TRP A 155 17.32 3.87 10.93
C TRP A 155 18.00 4.84 9.98
N ASP A 156 19.23 4.53 9.59
CA ASP A 156 20.12 5.47 8.89
C ASP A 156 20.51 5.03 7.47
N HIS A 157 19.74 4.13 6.86
CA HIS A 157 19.99 3.78 5.46
C HIS A 157 19.63 4.98 4.55
N PRO A 158 20.50 5.41 3.60
CA PRO A 158 20.26 6.59 2.76
C PRO A 158 18.95 6.56 1.99
N LEU A 159 18.50 5.37 1.52
CA LEU A 159 17.19 5.18 0.87
C LEU A 159 16.00 5.28 1.83
N LEU A 160 16.25 5.24 3.13
CA LEU A 160 15.25 5.31 4.18
C LEU A 160 15.28 6.66 4.91
N GLU A 161 16.21 7.54 4.54
CA GLU A 161 16.31 8.87 5.12
C GLU A 161 15.03 9.66 4.79
N GLY A 162 14.21 9.88 5.80
CA GLY A 162 12.89 10.49 5.68
C GLY A 162 11.74 9.53 5.32
N CYS A 163 12.00 8.27 4.99
CA CYS A 163 11.01 7.21 4.78
C CYS A 163 10.79 6.38 6.05
N VAL A 164 10.95 6.98 7.22
CA VAL A 164 10.74 6.28 8.50
C VAL A 164 9.26 5.97 8.62
N PRO A 165 8.87 4.69 8.74
CA PRO A 165 7.49 4.31 9.04
C PRO A 165 7.05 5.07 10.28
N LEU A 166 5.90 5.72 10.21
CA LEU A 166 5.40 6.51 11.36
C LEU A 166 5.21 5.63 12.58
N MET A 167 4.71 4.43 12.41
CA MET A 167 4.64 3.38 13.44
C MET A 167 4.14 2.07 12.79
N PRO A 168 4.67 0.89 13.13
CA PRO A 168 3.94 -0.34 12.90
C PRO A 168 2.61 -0.26 13.63
N TYR A 169 1.50 -0.38 12.92
CA TYR A 169 0.17 -0.36 13.51
C TYR A 169 -0.18 -1.71 14.15
N PRO A 170 -1.01 -1.75 15.20
CA PRO A 170 -1.47 -3.02 15.74
C PRO A 170 -2.42 -3.70 14.75
N ILE A 171 -2.24 -5.01 14.52
CA ILE A 171 -3.07 -5.80 13.59
C ILE A 171 -4.56 -5.72 13.95
N GLU A 172 -4.86 -5.49 15.22
CA GLU A 172 -6.23 -5.33 15.71
C GLU A 172 -6.95 -4.13 15.09
N LEU A 173 -6.23 -3.07 14.71
CA LEU A 173 -6.82 -1.92 14.00
C LEU A 173 -7.44 -2.35 12.67
N VAL A 174 -6.75 -3.19 11.90
CA VAL A 174 -7.24 -3.72 10.62
C VAL A 174 -8.41 -4.66 10.86
N ARG A 175 -8.30 -5.54 11.84
CA ARG A 175 -9.38 -6.46 12.22
C ARG A 175 -10.65 -5.72 12.64
N GLN A 176 -10.56 -4.69 13.46
CA GLN A 176 -11.72 -3.91 13.92
C GLN A 176 -12.37 -3.14 12.77
N ALA A 177 -11.61 -2.63 11.81
CA ALA A 177 -12.15 -2.00 10.62
C ALA A 177 -12.98 -2.98 9.78
N SER A 178 -12.56 -4.24 9.67
CA SER A 178 -13.26 -5.28 8.91
C SER A 178 -14.55 -5.79 9.58
N TRP A 179 -14.64 -5.80 10.92
CA TRP A 179 -15.81 -6.35 11.65
C TRP A 179 -17.04 -5.43 11.68
N ARG A 180 -16.84 -4.13 11.69
CA ARG A 180 -17.97 -3.17 11.65
C ARG A 180 -18.71 -3.17 10.32
N THR A 181 -18.19 -3.87 9.34
CA THR A 181 -18.62 -3.83 7.96
C THR A 181 -19.61 -4.92 7.58
N THR A 182 -19.57 -6.07 8.25
CA THR A 182 -20.50 -7.17 7.98
C THR A 182 -21.87 -6.97 8.65
N ALA A 183 -21.95 -6.16 9.70
CA ALA A 183 -23.21 -5.90 10.41
C ALA A 183 -24.08 -4.81 9.77
N ASP A 184 -23.46 -3.85 9.04
CA ASP A 184 -24.18 -2.68 8.51
C ASP A 184 -24.67 -2.86 7.04
N LYS A 185 -24.28 -3.95 6.38
CA LYS A 185 -24.70 -4.26 4.99
C LYS A 185 -25.65 -5.47 4.87
N ALA A 186 -26.21 -5.97 6.00
CA ALA A 186 -27.18 -7.08 6.01
C ALA A 186 -28.61 -6.61 5.72
#